data_7b455c045cb2127bf6c6b3a5f1d6c5ce
#
_entry.id   7b455c045cb2127bf6c6b3a5f1d6c5ce
#
_cell.length_a   1.000
_cell.length_b   1.000
_cell.length_c   1.000
_cell.angle_alpha   90.00
_cell.angle_beta   90.00
_cell.angle_gamma   90.00
#
_symmetry.space_group_name_H-M   'P 1'
#
loop_
_entity.id
_entity.type
_entity.pdbx_description
1 polymer ?
#
loop_
_entity_poly.entity_id
_entity_poly.type
_entity_poly.pdbx_seq_one_letter_code
_entity_poly.pdbx_strand_id
1 'polypeptide(L)'
;LCTWDIDMIKNMNGNPVYSGHIHTPWTDEEHKLYNLGAALPLNFNDVNDKRYVYLLRGTEIVRKFENEETYQFYRYFNEEIFNLTKFENCFVQLYIDKELINKAKYIEKVKELKLNNPGISIRVVAIDKTMINDDEVGIDMNQDIKKYIDNNIPKNLYSKYETIKEKIEEREK
;
A
#
# COMPACT_ATOMS: atom_id res chain seq x y z
N LEU A 1 -13.27 2.21 6.78
CA LEU A 1 -13.00 3.58 6.33
C LEU A 1 -13.40 4.51 7.46
N CYS A 2 -12.43 5.21 8.09
CA CYS A 2 -12.74 6.32 8.97
C CYS A 2 -13.20 7.46 8.06
N THR A 3 -14.49 7.66 7.96
CA THR A 3 -15.06 8.88 7.37
C THR A 3 -14.88 9.99 8.40
N TRP A 4 -14.12 11.00 8.05
CA TRP A 4 -14.08 12.23 8.83
C TRP A 4 -15.44 12.91 8.71
N ASP A 5 -16.05 13.19 9.85
CA ASP A 5 -17.26 14.02 9.86
C ASP A 5 -16.85 15.46 9.56
N ILE A 6 -17.21 15.96 8.37
CA ILE A 6 -16.92 17.32 7.92
C ILE A 6 -17.45 18.37 8.91
N ASP A 7 -18.55 18.08 9.60
CA ASP A 7 -19.10 18.99 10.60
C ASP A 7 -18.25 19.05 11.88
N MET A 8 -17.57 17.95 12.26
CA MET A 8 -16.55 18.01 13.32
C MET A 8 -15.37 18.89 12.92
N ILE A 9 -14.95 18.85 11.67
CA ILE A 9 -13.82 19.63 11.16
C ILE A 9 -14.18 21.12 11.10
N LYS A 10 -15.38 21.47 10.64
CA LYS A 10 -15.89 22.86 10.65
C LYS A 10 -15.93 23.46 12.06
N ASN A 11 -16.13 22.64 13.08
CA ASN A 11 -16.14 23.06 14.48
C ASN A 11 -14.75 23.31 15.09
N MET A 12 -13.67 23.06 14.37
CA MET A 12 -12.28 23.31 14.85
C MET A 12 -11.83 24.78 14.73
N ASN A 13 -12.75 25.74 14.64
CA ASN A 13 -12.49 27.17 14.60
C ASN A 13 -11.50 27.60 13.50
N GLY A 14 -11.50 26.89 12.36
CA GLY A 14 -10.63 27.19 11.23
C GLY A 14 -9.14 26.85 11.44
N ASN A 15 -8.80 26.11 12.49
CA ASN A 15 -7.46 25.59 12.69
C ASN A 15 -7.19 24.40 11.73
N PRO A 16 -5.96 24.23 11.25
CA PRO A 16 -5.59 23.08 10.43
C PRO A 16 -5.63 21.78 11.24
N VAL A 17 -6.04 20.72 10.56
CA VAL A 17 -6.05 19.33 11.10
C VAL A 17 -4.97 18.53 10.41
N TYR A 18 -4.09 17.92 11.18
CA TYR A 18 -3.02 17.06 10.70
C TYR A 18 -3.29 15.59 11.02
N SER A 19 -3.09 14.73 10.02
CA SER A 19 -3.20 13.28 10.12
C SER A 19 -1.97 12.61 9.54
N GLY A 20 -1.66 11.40 9.98
CA GLY A 20 -0.62 10.53 9.43
C GLY A 20 -1.10 9.10 9.21
N HIS A 21 -2.41 8.85 9.30
CA HIS A 21 -2.97 7.50 9.25
C HIS A 21 -2.91 6.89 7.85
N ILE A 22 -3.15 7.69 6.81
CA ILE A 22 -3.00 7.26 5.42
C ILE A 22 -1.54 7.50 5.01
N HIS A 23 -0.86 6.47 4.52
CA HIS A 23 0.59 6.53 4.27
C HIS A 23 0.97 7.52 3.18
N THR A 24 0.15 7.66 2.13
CA THR A 24 0.38 8.62 1.05
C THR A 24 -0.11 10.02 1.46
N PRO A 25 0.75 11.05 1.41
CA PRO A 25 0.36 12.42 1.77
C PRO A 25 -0.71 12.98 0.81
N TRP A 26 -1.64 13.74 1.36
CA TRP A 26 -2.61 14.52 0.58
C TRP A 26 -3.05 15.77 1.37
N THR A 27 -3.60 16.76 0.67
CA THR A 27 -4.11 18.00 1.27
C THR A 27 -5.49 18.34 0.76
N ASP A 28 -6.31 18.87 1.66
CA ASP A 28 -7.56 19.55 1.35
C ASP A 28 -7.47 20.97 1.92
N GLU A 29 -7.13 21.92 1.06
CA GLU A 29 -6.94 23.32 1.45
C GLU A 29 -8.24 24.00 1.85
N GLU A 30 -9.37 23.60 1.26
CA GLU A 30 -10.69 24.17 1.56
C GLU A 30 -11.07 23.94 3.02
N HIS A 31 -10.83 22.71 3.51
CA HIS A 31 -11.17 22.32 4.88
C HIS A 31 -9.95 22.34 5.82
N LYS A 32 -8.78 22.78 5.33
CA LYS A 32 -7.50 22.78 6.06
C LYS A 32 -7.13 21.42 6.65
N LEU A 33 -7.32 20.36 5.86
CA LEU A 33 -6.97 19.00 6.23
C LEU A 33 -5.65 18.61 5.55
N TYR A 34 -4.73 18.13 6.34
CA TYR A 34 -3.40 17.76 5.90
C TYR A 34 -3.07 16.36 6.37
N ASN A 35 -3.16 15.38 5.48
CA ASN A 35 -2.59 14.07 5.77
C ASN A 35 -1.10 14.11 5.43
N LEU A 36 -0.27 14.11 6.45
CA LEU A 36 1.18 14.22 6.32
C LEU A 36 1.83 12.93 5.80
N GLY A 37 1.07 11.84 5.81
CA GLY A 37 1.56 10.51 5.46
C GLY A 37 2.42 9.88 6.56
N ALA A 38 2.98 8.73 6.27
CA ALA A 38 3.94 8.07 7.15
C ALA A 38 5.35 8.61 6.89
N ALA A 39 6.12 8.86 7.97
CA ALA A 39 7.51 9.31 7.87
C ALA A 39 8.46 8.21 7.35
N LEU A 40 8.04 6.95 7.43
CA LEU A 40 8.76 5.76 6.96
C LEU A 40 7.82 4.93 6.07
N PRO A 41 8.33 4.22 5.06
CA PRO A 41 7.53 3.19 4.38
C PRO A 41 7.23 2.05 5.37
N LEU A 42 6.00 1.56 5.40
CA LEU A 42 5.55 0.57 6.37
C LEU A 42 5.28 -0.80 5.73
N ASN A 43 5.00 -0.83 4.46
CA ASN A 43 4.70 -2.07 3.73
C ASN A 43 4.91 -1.91 2.22
N PHE A 44 4.67 -2.99 1.47
CA PHE A 44 4.85 -3.01 0.01
C PHE A 44 3.82 -2.17 -0.79
N ASN A 45 2.82 -1.58 -0.17
CA ASN A 45 1.96 -0.60 -0.86
C ASN A 45 2.62 0.78 -0.93
N ASP A 46 3.71 0.97 -0.20
CA ASP A 46 4.48 2.21 -0.12
C ASP A 46 5.67 2.23 -1.10
N VAL A 47 5.69 1.33 -2.08
CA VAL A 47 6.75 1.25 -3.11
C VAL A 47 6.82 2.57 -3.88
N ASN A 48 8.03 3.13 -4.01
CA ASN A 48 8.33 4.38 -4.70
C ASN A 48 7.70 5.64 -4.10
N ASP A 49 7.02 5.55 -2.97
CA ASP A 49 6.45 6.72 -2.31
C ASP A 49 7.54 7.49 -1.54
N LYS A 50 7.62 8.79 -1.80
CA LYS A 50 8.49 9.68 -1.02
C LYS A 50 7.95 9.88 0.38
N ARG A 51 8.82 9.83 1.37
CA ARG A 51 8.48 9.98 2.78
C ARG A 51 9.03 11.29 3.33
N TYR A 52 8.28 11.89 4.25
CA TYR A 52 8.61 13.23 4.73
C TYR A 52 8.44 13.34 6.25
N VAL A 53 9.29 14.19 6.83
CA VAL A 53 9.16 14.69 8.19
C VAL A 53 8.85 16.18 8.12
N TYR A 54 7.95 16.65 8.96
CA TYR A 54 7.46 18.02 8.94
C TYR A 54 7.81 18.73 10.23
N LEU A 55 8.31 19.96 10.11
CA LEU A 55 8.51 20.87 11.24
C LEU A 55 7.33 21.83 11.30
N LEU A 56 6.62 21.81 12.43
CA LEU A 56 5.51 22.74 12.68
C LEU A 56 5.95 23.81 13.68
N ARG A 57 5.44 25.03 13.47
CA ARG A 57 5.51 26.12 14.45
C ARG A 57 4.07 26.56 14.78
N GLY A 58 3.59 26.21 15.96
CA GLY A 58 2.18 26.30 16.28
C GLY A 58 1.35 25.40 15.36
N THR A 59 0.49 26.00 14.54
CA THR A 59 -0.38 25.30 13.58
C THR A 59 0.13 25.39 12.13
N GLU A 60 1.34 25.87 11.89
CA GLU A 60 1.86 26.05 10.53
C GLU A 60 3.01 25.09 10.24
N ILE A 61 2.99 24.48 9.04
CA ILE A 61 4.13 23.73 8.54
C ILE A 61 5.18 24.74 8.05
N VAL A 62 6.29 24.86 8.79
CA VAL A 62 7.37 25.78 8.43
C VAL A 62 8.44 25.12 7.56
N ARG A 63 8.55 23.79 7.61
CA ARG A 63 9.50 23.05 6.79
C ARG A 63 9.09 21.61 6.59
N LYS A 64 9.45 21.08 5.42
CA LYS A 64 9.26 19.69 4.99
C LYS A 64 10.63 19.13 4.63
N PHE A 65 10.98 17.96 5.17
CA PHE A 65 12.23 17.26 4.90
C PHE A 65 11.91 15.92 4.26
N GLU A 66 12.51 15.60 3.14
CA GLU A 66 12.44 14.28 2.56
C GLU A 66 13.29 13.32 3.40
N ASN A 67 12.75 12.16 3.75
CA ASN A 67 13.45 11.13 4.50
C ASN A 67 14.12 10.17 3.53
N GLU A 68 15.28 10.54 3.02
CA GLU A 68 16.05 9.79 2.04
C GLU A 68 16.81 8.59 2.65
N GLU A 69 17.08 8.63 3.96
CA GLU A 69 17.87 7.60 4.66
C GLU A 69 17.05 6.39 5.12
N THR A 70 15.74 6.35 4.80
CA THR A 70 14.87 5.23 5.20
C THR A 70 15.10 4.02 4.32
N TYR A 71 14.76 2.83 4.86
CA TYR A 71 14.69 1.63 4.04
C TYR A 71 13.60 1.75 2.98
N GLN A 72 13.77 1.01 1.87
CA GLN A 72 12.86 1.05 0.73
C GLN A 72 12.18 -0.30 0.52
N PHE A 73 11.02 -0.30 -0.11
CA PHE A 73 10.34 -1.50 -0.59
C PHE A 73 10.44 -1.56 -2.11
N TYR A 74 10.89 -2.71 -2.65
CA TYR A 74 11.00 -2.94 -4.08
C TYR A 74 10.17 -4.13 -4.53
N ARG A 75 9.57 -4.02 -5.70
CA ARG A 75 8.87 -5.08 -6.40
C ARG A 75 9.51 -5.30 -7.76
N TYR A 76 9.76 -6.56 -8.09
CA TYR A 76 10.30 -6.95 -9.38
C TYR A 76 9.50 -8.11 -9.94
N PHE A 77 9.32 -8.13 -11.24
CA PHE A 77 8.46 -9.10 -11.93
C PHE A 77 9.28 -9.96 -12.89
N ASN A 78 9.00 -11.26 -12.93
CA ASN A 78 9.50 -12.21 -13.90
C ASN A 78 10.96 -11.97 -14.38
N GLU A 79 11.14 -11.56 -15.63
CA GLU A 79 12.46 -11.42 -16.26
C GLU A 79 13.31 -10.27 -15.66
N GLU A 80 12.72 -9.28 -15.00
CA GLU A 80 13.47 -8.21 -14.30
C GLU A 80 14.42 -8.77 -13.25
N ILE A 81 14.04 -9.91 -12.66
CA ILE A 81 14.79 -10.58 -11.59
C ILE A 81 16.21 -10.93 -12.03
N PHE A 82 16.42 -11.22 -13.33
CA PHE A 82 17.73 -11.60 -13.85
C PHE A 82 18.74 -10.45 -13.91
N ASN A 83 18.27 -9.21 -13.92
CA ASN A 83 19.11 -8.00 -13.91
C ASN A 83 19.55 -7.61 -12.50
N LEU A 84 18.97 -8.23 -11.46
CA LEU A 84 19.24 -7.88 -10.07
C LEU A 84 20.54 -8.56 -9.59
N THR A 85 21.30 -7.84 -8.76
CA THR A 85 22.54 -8.37 -8.20
C THR A 85 22.65 -8.10 -6.71
N LYS A 86 22.58 -6.84 -6.29
CA LYS A 86 22.80 -6.43 -4.90
C LYS A 86 21.74 -5.43 -4.45
N PHE A 87 21.39 -5.52 -3.18
CA PHE A 87 20.44 -4.63 -2.51
C PHE A 87 21.05 -4.03 -1.26
N GLU A 88 20.63 -2.82 -0.94
CA GLU A 88 21.04 -2.13 0.29
C GLU A 88 19.81 -1.52 0.95
N ASN A 89 19.70 -1.71 2.26
CA ASN A 89 18.71 -1.08 3.12
C ASN A 89 17.25 -1.16 2.60
N CYS A 90 16.80 -2.37 2.21
CA CYS A 90 15.50 -2.55 1.60
C CYS A 90 14.81 -3.88 1.93
N PHE A 91 13.53 -3.93 1.59
CA PHE A 91 12.72 -5.16 1.52
C PHE A 91 12.36 -5.42 0.05
N VAL A 92 12.47 -6.66 -0.37
CA VAL A 92 12.30 -7.04 -1.79
C VAL A 92 11.19 -8.08 -1.93
N GLN A 93 10.26 -7.85 -2.85
CA GLN A 93 9.32 -8.86 -3.33
C GLN A 93 9.61 -9.18 -4.79
N LEU A 94 9.76 -10.48 -5.07
CA LEU A 94 9.93 -11.03 -6.41
C LEU A 94 8.62 -11.70 -6.82
N TYR A 95 7.92 -11.12 -7.78
CA TYR A 95 6.70 -11.64 -8.35
C TYR A 95 7.02 -12.52 -9.54
N ILE A 96 6.77 -13.82 -9.42
CA ILE A 96 7.10 -14.81 -10.45
C ILE A 96 5.83 -15.57 -10.82
N ASP A 97 5.55 -15.69 -12.12
CA ASP A 97 4.43 -16.49 -12.61
C ASP A 97 4.51 -17.93 -12.08
N LYS A 98 3.37 -18.49 -11.70
CA LYS A 98 3.25 -19.86 -11.19
C LYS A 98 3.87 -20.90 -12.12
N GLU A 99 3.79 -20.67 -13.44
CA GLU A 99 4.40 -21.55 -14.44
C GLU A 99 5.94 -21.45 -14.52
N LEU A 100 6.50 -20.35 -14.02
CA LEU A 100 7.94 -20.04 -14.08
C LEU A 100 8.65 -20.33 -12.77
N ILE A 101 7.99 -20.25 -11.64
CA ILE A 101 8.60 -20.31 -10.29
C ILE A 101 9.38 -21.62 -10.05
N ASN A 102 8.95 -22.72 -10.68
CA ASN A 102 9.60 -24.03 -10.56
C ASN A 102 10.67 -24.29 -11.65
N LYS A 103 10.90 -23.35 -12.59
CA LYS A 103 11.95 -23.50 -13.58
C LYS A 103 13.33 -23.30 -12.95
N ALA A 104 14.28 -24.16 -13.28
CA ALA A 104 15.62 -24.18 -12.69
C ALA A 104 16.28 -22.79 -12.68
N LYS A 105 16.21 -22.05 -13.81
CA LYS A 105 16.78 -20.71 -13.92
C LYS A 105 16.26 -19.72 -12.87
N TYR A 106 14.96 -19.76 -12.52
CA TYR A 106 14.38 -18.88 -11.49
C TYR A 106 14.78 -19.31 -10.08
N ILE A 107 14.78 -20.62 -9.81
CA ILE A 107 15.21 -21.17 -8.52
C ILE A 107 16.68 -20.81 -8.24
N GLU A 108 17.54 -20.98 -9.22
CA GLU A 108 18.97 -20.64 -9.12
C GLU A 108 19.16 -19.14 -8.88
N LYS A 109 18.46 -18.30 -9.66
CA LYS A 109 18.56 -16.83 -9.50
C LYS A 109 18.07 -16.36 -8.13
N VAL A 110 16.96 -16.88 -7.63
CA VAL A 110 16.46 -16.55 -6.28
C VAL A 110 17.46 -16.99 -5.20
N LYS A 111 18.08 -18.16 -5.35
CA LYS A 111 19.13 -18.62 -4.42
C LYS A 111 20.37 -17.71 -4.46
N GLU A 112 20.81 -17.34 -5.67
CA GLU A 112 21.91 -16.39 -5.87
C GLU A 112 21.63 -15.06 -5.18
N LEU A 113 20.45 -14.47 -5.42
CA LEU A 113 20.06 -13.20 -4.82
C LEU A 113 20.04 -13.25 -3.28
N LYS A 114 19.50 -14.33 -2.71
CA LYS A 114 19.50 -14.51 -1.25
C LYS A 114 20.91 -14.69 -0.67
N LEU A 115 21.76 -15.40 -1.37
CA LEU A 115 23.14 -15.63 -0.95
C LEU A 115 23.97 -14.34 -1.00
N ASN A 116 23.80 -13.56 -2.06
CA ASN A 116 24.55 -12.32 -2.28
C ASN A 116 24.05 -11.13 -1.44
N ASN A 117 22.86 -11.26 -0.83
CA ASN A 117 22.24 -10.21 -0.05
C ASN A 117 21.87 -10.68 1.38
N PRO A 118 22.87 -11.10 2.19
CA PRO A 118 22.62 -11.53 3.55
C PRO A 118 22.07 -10.38 4.38
N GLY A 119 20.97 -10.64 5.10
CA GLY A 119 20.29 -9.61 5.90
C GLY A 119 19.19 -8.82 5.18
N ILE A 120 19.08 -8.96 3.84
CA ILE A 120 17.96 -8.38 3.10
C ILE A 120 16.79 -9.37 3.06
N SER A 121 15.59 -8.89 3.40
CA SER A 121 14.38 -9.71 3.29
C SER A 121 13.93 -9.82 1.83
N ILE A 122 14.13 -10.99 1.23
CA ILE A 122 13.70 -11.30 -0.15
C ILE A 122 12.56 -12.32 -0.10
N ARG A 123 11.35 -11.87 -0.40
CA ARG A 123 10.14 -12.69 -0.47
C ARG A 123 9.78 -13.01 -1.91
N VAL A 124 9.50 -14.27 -2.21
CA VAL A 124 8.98 -14.70 -3.52
C VAL A 124 7.46 -14.84 -3.43
N VAL A 125 6.77 -14.30 -4.41
CA VAL A 125 5.31 -14.34 -4.54
C VAL A 125 4.96 -14.96 -5.88
N ALA A 126 4.22 -16.07 -5.86
CA ALA A 126 3.71 -16.69 -7.08
C ALA A 126 2.44 -15.96 -7.55
N ILE A 127 2.42 -15.54 -8.82
CA ILE A 127 1.30 -14.82 -9.41
C ILE A 127 0.71 -15.58 -10.62
N ASP A 128 -0.56 -15.35 -10.92
CA ASP A 128 -1.19 -15.82 -12.16
C ASP A 128 -1.01 -14.78 -13.26
N LYS A 129 -0.74 -15.22 -14.49
CA LYS A 129 -0.54 -14.32 -15.66
C LYS A 129 -1.67 -13.33 -15.91
N THR A 130 -2.87 -13.64 -15.45
CA THR A 130 -4.05 -12.79 -15.59
C THR A 130 -4.02 -11.55 -14.70
N MET A 131 -3.07 -11.44 -13.78
CA MET A 131 -2.94 -10.31 -12.84
C MET A 131 -1.96 -9.22 -13.30
N ILE A 132 -1.29 -9.39 -14.43
CA ILE A 132 -0.36 -8.38 -14.99
C ILE A 132 -1.07 -7.64 -16.12
N ASN A 133 -2.01 -6.78 -15.82
CA ASN A 133 -2.38 -5.69 -16.70
C ASN A 133 -1.64 -4.44 -16.21
N ASP A 134 -0.80 -3.88 -17.05
CA ASP A 134 0.19 -2.83 -16.76
C ASP A 134 -0.41 -1.49 -16.29
N ASP A 135 -1.72 -1.33 -16.24
CA ASP A 135 -2.38 -0.07 -15.87
C ASP A 135 -3.22 -0.10 -14.58
N GLU A 136 -3.45 -1.28 -14.01
CA GLU A 136 -4.21 -1.41 -12.76
C GLU A 136 -3.67 -2.56 -11.91
N VAL A 137 -2.62 -2.33 -11.12
CA VAL A 137 -2.50 -3.04 -9.84
C VAL A 137 -3.42 -2.31 -8.83
N GLY A 138 -4.58 -1.90 -9.28
CA GLY A 138 -5.75 -1.78 -8.47
C GLY A 138 -6.14 -3.22 -8.13
N ILE A 139 -5.78 -3.69 -6.95
CA ILE A 139 -6.53 -4.77 -6.33
C ILE A 139 -7.97 -4.35 -6.51
N ASP A 140 -8.75 -5.08 -7.32
CA ASP A 140 -10.20 -4.90 -7.31
C ASP A 140 -10.66 -5.35 -5.91
N MET A 141 -10.53 -4.40 -4.97
CA MET A 141 -10.90 -4.63 -3.57
C MET A 141 -12.31 -5.20 -3.47
N ASN A 142 -13.17 -4.89 -4.43
CA ASN A 142 -14.55 -5.37 -4.45
C ASN A 142 -14.62 -6.87 -4.80
N GLN A 143 -13.79 -7.35 -5.73
CA GLN A 143 -13.74 -8.79 -6.04
C GLN A 143 -13.06 -9.60 -4.94
N ASP A 144 -12.01 -9.08 -4.34
CA ASP A 144 -11.30 -9.77 -3.25
C ASP A 144 -12.10 -9.73 -1.94
N ILE A 145 -12.78 -8.64 -1.64
CA ILE A 145 -13.74 -8.55 -0.53
C ILE A 145 -14.89 -9.52 -0.77
N LYS A 146 -15.45 -9.57 -1.99
CA LYS A 146 -16.55 -10.51 -2.30
C LYS A 146 -16.11 -11.96 -2.15
N LYS A 147 -14.95 -12.36 -2.70
CA LYS A 147 -14.39 -13.71 -2.50
C LYS A 147 -14.11 -14.02 -1.04
N TYR A 148 -13.58 -13.06 -0.28
CA TYR A 148 -13.34 -13.24 1.14
C TYR A 148 -14.65 -13.46 1.90
N ILE A 149 -15.67 -12.67 1.60
CA ILE A 149 -17.01 -12.77 2.19
C ILE A 149 -17.63 -14.12 1.85
N ASP A 150 -17.61 -14.51 0.57
CA ASP A 150 -18.17 -15.78 0.09
C ASP A 150 -17.51 -17.00 0.77
N ASN A 151 -16.23 -16.92 1.09
CA ASN A 151 -15.48 -18.02 1.68
C ASN A 151 -15.48 -18.05 3.22
N ASN A 152 -15.69 -16.91 3.90
CA ASN A 152 -15.47 -16.79 5.32
C ASN A 152 -16.68 -16.34 6.14
N ILE A 153 -17.72 -15.79 5.51
CA ILE A 153 -18.92 -15.39 6.23
C ILE A 153 -19.94 -16.54 6.26
N PRO A 154 -20.42 -16.94 7.44
CA PRO A 154 -21.48 -17.91 7.56
C PRO A 154 -22.73 -17.48 6.78
N LYS A 155 -23.33 -18.43 6.01
CA LYS A 155 -24.50 -18.15 5.15
C LYS A 155 -25.66 -17.46 5.85
N ASN A 156 -25.84 -17.68 7.14
CA ASN A 156 -26.88 -17.04 7.95
C ASN A 156 -26.62 -15.53 8.21
N LEU A 157 -25.41 -15.02 7.95
CA LEU A 157 -25.06 -13.60 8.06
C LEU A 157 -25.07 -12.88 6.72
N TYR A 158 -25.20 -13.62 5.61
CA TYR A 158 -25.16 -13.08 4.25
C TYR A 158 -26.28 -12.05 4.00
N SER A 159 -27.50 -12.31 4.45
CA SER A 159 -28.64 -11.38 4.32
C SER A 159 -28.40 -10.05 5.05
N LYS A 160 -27.72 -10.09 6.20
CA LYS A 160 -27.37 -8.86 6.93
C LYS A 160 -26.28 -8.04 6.20
N TYR A 161 -25.32 -8.73 5.59
CA TYR A 161 -24.29 -8.09 4.79
C TYR A 161 -24.88 -7.37 3.57
N GLU A 162 -25.74 -8.03 2.79
CA GLU A 162 -26.42 -7.43 1.63
C GLU A 162 -27.26 -6.20 2.03
N THR A 163 -27.98 -6.29 3.14
CA THR A 163 -28.76 -5.14 3.66
C THR A 163 -27.88 -3.94 4.03
N ILE A 164 -26.67 -4.19 4.57
CA ILE A 164 -25.72 -3.12 4.92
C ILE A 164 -25.13 -2.52 3.65
N LYS A 165 -24.80 -3.34 2.67
CA LYS A 165 -24.24 -2.92 1.39
C LYS A 165 -25.24 -2.01 0.63
N GLU A 166 -26.50 -2.43 0.50
CA GLU A 166 -27.56 -1.62 -0.11
C GLU A 166 -27.70 -0.24 0.56
N LYS A 167 -27.67 -0.18 1.89
CA LYS A 167 -27.74 1.08 2.63
C LYS A 167 -26.54 1.98 2.44
N ILE A 168 -25.36 1.43 2.16
CA ILE A 168 -24.16 2.22 1.85
C ILE A 168 -24.29 2.79 0.44
N GLU A 169 -24.67 1.97 -0.54
CA GLU A 169 -24.85 2.39 -1.92
C GLU A 169 -25.98 3.42 -2.12
N GLU A 170 -27.00 3.40 -1.26
CA GLU A 170 -28.06 4.42 -1.24
C GLU A 170 -27.61 5.79 -0.68
N ARG A 171 -26.56 5.81 0.13
CA ARG A 171 -26.02 7.06 0.71
C ARG A 171 -24.96 7.72 -0.18
N GLU A 172 -24.44 7.01 -1.17
CA GLU A 172 -23.47 7.51 -2.13
C GLU A 172 -24.12 8.10 -3.41
N LYS A 173 -25.45 8.04 -3.50
CA LYS A 173 -26.27 8.68 -4.55
C LYS A 173 -26.87 9.99 -4.05
#